data_583a639fd9429aca3b4a61fa7d0eb755
#
_entry.id   583a639fd9429aca3b4a61fa7d0eb755
#
_cell.length_a   1.000
_cell.length_b   1.000
_cell.length_c   1.000
_cell.angle_alpha   90.00
_cell.angle_beta   90.00
_cell.angle_gamma   90.00
#
_symmetry.space_group_name_H-M   'P 1'
#
loop_
_entity.id
_entity.type
_entity.pdbx_description
1 polymer ?
#
loop_
_entity_poly.entity_id
_entity_poly.type
_entity_poly.pdbx_seq_one_letter_code
_entity_poly.pdbx_strand_id
1 'polypeptide(L)'
;MRTWKMIINPKKNKEDAAFCQYFKTNTADFKCMYNVANFYIRNTMTGIKKSPEERTHLETEVLHYVFTGIQKANEAIGQKRMKKKFEDLKLAQVGGMNCAVIAYSLASQEPFQYPTTKKWFLSYNTLDAIFKFTDNPVYKRMNSQVNQNAIRKVIAAWEGYFESLKQYRINPAGYTGKPKIPGYKNTEESTAWFSKQVAKLKEEDGKSYLQFVNQKERFCIGKTSIYKGLQYVKTEIKPVYGRYCLLVTFDDKVKAVEPPADPERILGLDPGVSNFLGVANNFGAVPFVIKGGAVKSVNQRFNKRRSALLSALTKGSDSQHSVKYSEQLNTLSKKRDSFMRDYFYKCAWYICRYAQATGVEVIVMGHNEGQKQEVTLGDKNNQHFVAIPYLKFITVLRTVAAKCGIAVVIREESYTSRASLLDMDDIPTYKQGDDTKYQFSGKRIHRGLYKSGNGTVMNADINGASNILRKEYLHAFDNVKDFAYLYETTLVVGYKDLYNNAKAMDERPDGYRYHKAGFGSKVRRKYRKRSRMEYRKLFGKSKFVWMADKRDKTQAEHAA
;
A
#
# COMPACT_ATOMS: atom_id res chain seq x y z
N MET A 1 -7.99 0.45 -9.17
CA MET A 1 -7.76 -1.02 -9.04
C MET A 1 -8.15 -1.52 -7.66
N ARG A 2 -8.75 -2.68 -7.57
CA ARG A 2 -9.27 -3.28 -6.33
C ARG A 2 -8.69 -4.68 -6.13
N THR A 3 -8.19 -4.99 -4.92
CA THR A 3 -7.56 -6.28 -4.62
C THR A 3 -8.34 -7.03 -3.53
N TRP A 4 -8.80 -8.23 -3.85
CA TRP A 4 -9.37 -9.16 -2.89
C TRP A 4 -8.27 -9.99 -2.25
N LYS A 5 -8.31 -10.06 -0.93
CA LYS A 5 -7.36 -10.82 -0.13
C LYS A 5 -8.03 -12.07 0.45
N MET A 6 -7.55 -13.23 0.03
CA MET A 6 -8.01 -14.53 0.53
C MET A 6 -6.86 -15.25 1.23
N ILE A 7 -7.09 -15.73 2.44
CA ILE A 7 -6.08 -16.50 3.17
C ILE A 7 -6.40 -17.98 3.03
N ILE A 8 -5.50 -18.70 2.42
CA ILE A 8 -5.55 -20.15 2.22
C ILE A 8 -5.27 -20.84 3.56
N ASN A 9 -6.14 -21.76 3.95
CA ASN A 9 -5.99 -22.52 5.18
C ASN A 9 -6.07 -24.02 4.94
N PRO A 10 -4.93 -24.71 4.74
CA PRO A 10 -4.92 -26.14 4.41
C PRO A 10 -5.52 -27.04 5.49
N LYS A 11 -5.59 -26.56 6.73
CA LYS A 11 -6.19 -27.32 7.85
C LYS A 11 -7.73 -27.29 7.86
N LYS A 12 -8.34 -26.40 7.07
CA LYS A 12 -9.81 -26.22 7.08
C LYS A 12 -10.52 -26.77 5.86
N ASN A 13 -9.80 -26.88 4.74
CA ASN A 13 -10.38 -27.25 3.47
C ASN A 13 -9.38 -28.12 2.70
N LYS A 14 -9.83 -29.28 2.20
CA LYS A 14 -9.02 -30.19 1.37
C LYS A 14 -8.59 -29.54 0.05
N GLU A 15 -9.46 -28.71 -0.56
CA GLU A 15 -9.13 -27.93 -1.76
C GLU A 15 -7.98 -26.95 -1.50
N ASP A 16 -8.02 -26.23 -0.36
CA ASP A 16 -6.91 -25.35 0.05
C ASP A 16 -5.60 -26.12 0.20
N ALA A 17 -5.63 -27.36 0.71
CA ALA A 17 -4.46 -28.20 0.89
C ALA A 17 -3.83 -28.61 -0.46
N ALA A 18 -4.64 -28.97 -1.45
CA ALA A 18 -4.17 -29.36 -2.79
C ALA A 18 -3.37 -28.22 -3.47
N PHE A 19 -3.78 -26.97 -3.29
CA PHE A 19 -3.07 -25.82 -3.84
C PHE A 19 -1.83 -25.39 -3.03
N CYS A 20 -1.69 -25.78 -1.77
CA CYS A 20 -0.58 -25.34 -0.93
C CYS A 20 0.79 -25.79 -1.49
N GLN A 21 0.90 -27.01 -2.01
CA GLN A 21 2.15 -27.49 -2.61
C GLN A 21 2.48 -26.70 -3.88
N TYR A 22 1.50 -26.48 -4.75
CA TYR A 22 1.69 -25.65 -5.94
C TYR A 22 2.13 -24.22 -5.60
N PHE A 23 1.53 -23.62 -4.58
CA PHE A 23 1.90 -22.27 -4.13
C PHE A 23 3.31 -22.24 -3.55
N LYS A 24 3.69 -23.24 -2.73
CA LYS A 24 5.03 -23.36 -2.16
C LYS A 24 6.10 -23.45 -3.26
N THR A 25 5.91 -24.36 -4.20
CA THR A 25 6.85 -24.53 -5.32
C THR A 25 7.00 -23.23 -6.11
N ASN A 26 5.89 -22.63 -6.56
CA ASN A 26 5.97 -21.41 -7.37
C ASN A 26 6.53 -20.19 -6.60
N THR A 27 6.26 -20.02 -5.30
CA THR A 27 6.82 -18.92 -4.51
C THR A 27 8.31 -19.10 -4.22
N ALA A 28 8.77 -20.33 -4.04
CA ALA A 28 10.18 -20.67 -3.89
C ALA A 28 10.96 -20.49 -5.20
N ASP A 29 10.44 -21.03 -6.30
CA ASP A 29 11.07 -20.90 -7.62
C ASP A 29 11.07 -19.44 -8.12
N PHE A 30 10.01 -18.67 -7.83
CA PHE A 30 9.98 -17.23 -8.10
C PHE A 30 11.07 -16.47 -7.36
N LYS A 31 11.33 -16.84 -6.10
CA LYS A 31 12.45 -16.30 -5.32
C LYS A 31 13.80 -16.69 -5.93
N CYS A 32 13.95 -17.96 -6.32
CA CYS A 32 15.17 -18.46 -6.99
C CYS A 32 15.43 -17.67 -8.28
N MET A 33 14.42 -17.53 -9.15
CA MET A 33 14.55 -16.77 -10.40
C MET A 33 14.89 -15.28 -10.16
N TYR A 34 14.27 -14.66 -9.16
CA TYR A 34 14.65 -13.30 -8.74
C TYR A 34 16.13 -13.21 -8.37
N ASN A 35 16.62 -14.13 -7.54
CA ASN A 35 18.01 -14.11 -7.09
C ASN A 35 18.99 -14.41 -8.23
N VAL A 36 18.66 -15.33 -9.12
CA VAL A 36 19.47 -15.65 -10.31
C VAL A 36 19.56 -14.44 -11.23
N ALA A 37 18.45 -13.79 -11.57
CA ALA A 37 18.48 -12.59 -12.39
C ALA A 37 19.30 -11.46 -11.74
N ASN A 38 19.13 -11.24 -10.44
CA ASN A 38 19.92 -10.26 -9.70
C ASN A 38 21.42 -10.60 -9.66
N PHE A 39 21.75 -11.89 -9.55
CA PHE A 39 23.12 -12.39 -9.56
C PHE A 39 23.83 -12.03 -10.88
N TYR A 40 23.19 -12.30 -12.02
CA TYR A 40 23.78 -11.95 -13.32
C TYR A 40 23.94 -10.45 -13.52
N ILE A 41 22.95 -9.63 -13.12
CA ILE A 41 23.09 -8.15 -13.21
C ILE A 41 24.25 -7.67 -12.35
N ARG A 42 24.35 -8.12 -11.10
CA ARG A 42 25.39 -7.65 -10.16
C ARG A 42 26.79 -8.02 -10.60
N ASN A 43 27.00 -9.26 -10.98
CA ASN A 43 28.32 -9.73 -11.40
C ASN A 43 28.71 -9.20 -12.77
N THR A 44 27.78 -8.96 -13.69
CA THR A 44 28.06 -8.21 -14.92
C THR A 44 28.51 -6.79 -14.62
N MET A 45 27.82 -6.09 -13.69
CA MET A 45 28.18 -4.73 -13.28
C MET A 45 29.61 -4.65 -12.72
N THR A 46 30.01 -5.61 -11.89
CA THR A 46 31.35 -5.61 -11.28
C THR A 46 32.40 -6.08 -12.25
N GLY A 47 32.19 -7.21 -12.92
CA GLY A 47 33.19 -7.82 -13.79
C GLY A 47 33.51 -7.02 -15.05
N ILE A 48 32.49 -6.35 -15.65
CA ILE A 48 32.72 -5.57 -16.90
C ILE A 48 33.58 -4.32 -16.68
N LYS A 49 33.66 -3.83 -15.45
CA LYS A 49 34.46 -2.64 -15.10
C LYS A 49 35.89 -2.95 -14.75
N LYS A 50 36.21 -4.20 -14.53
CA LYS A 50 37.57 -4.68 -14.22
C LYS A 50 38.29 -5.15 -15.48
N SER A 51 39.63 -5.02 -15.47
CA SER A 51 40.45 -5.66 -16.48
C SER A 51 40.33 -7.19 -16.39
N PRO A 52 40.64 -7.93 -17.45
CA PRO A 52 40.56 -9.39 -17.43
C PRO A 52 41.32 -10.04 -16.27
N GLU A 53 42.48 -9.47 -15.91
CA GLU A 53 43.41 -9.95 -14.87
C GLU A 53 42.85 -9.70 -13.46
N GLU A 54 42.06 -8.64 -13.29
CA GLU A 54 41.46 -8.25 -12.00
C GLU A 54 40.14 -8.98 -11.71
N ARG A 55 39.58 -9.67 -12.71
CA ARG A 55 38.32 -10.39 -12.55
C ARG A 55 38.50 -11.64 -11.71
N THR A 56 37.55 -11.85 -10.79
CA THR A 56 37.44 -13.14 -10.14
C THR A 56 37.00 -14.21 -11.15
N HIS A 57 37.30 -15.48 -10.86
CA HIS A 57 36.84 -16.61 -11.68
C HIS A 57 35.33 -16.56 -11.91
N LEU A 58 34.56 -16.25 -10.86
CA LEU A 58 33.10 -16.11 -10.94
C LEU A 58 32.65 -14.99 -11.89
N GLU A 59 33.29 -13.83 -11.84
CA GLU A 59 32.98 -12.69 -12.73
C GLU A 59 33.28 -13.05 -14.19
N THR A 60 34.35 -13.76 -14.44
CA THR A 60 34.72 -14.24 -15.78
C THR A 60 33.68 -15.25 -16.31
N GLU A 61 33.28 -16.24 -15.50
CA GLU A 61 32.24 -17.21 -15.86
C GLU A 61 30.90 -16.55 -16.15
N VAL A 62 30.49 -15.58 -15.31
CA VAL A 62 29.25 -14.84 -15.50
C VAL A 62 29.27 -14.03 -16.78
N LEU A 63 30.36 -13.32 -17.07
CA LEU A 63 30.51 -12.56 -18.31
C LEU A 63 30.48 -13.49 -19.53
N HIS A 64 31.20 -14.61 -19.48
CA HIS A 64 31.18 -15.61 -20.55
C HIS A 64 29.76 -16.14 -20.81
N TYR A 65 29.03 -16.49 -19.73
CA TYR A 65 27.64 -16.93 -19.84
C TYR A 65 26.72 -15.86 -20.46
N VAL A 66 26.86 -14.59 -20.03
CA VAL A 66 26.07 -13.46 -20.53
C VAL A 66 26.37 -13.21 -22.02
N PHE A 67 27.64 -13.18 -22.41
CA PHE A 67 28.04 -12.95 -23.80
C PHE A 67 27.58 -14.09 -24.71
N THR A 68 27.82 -15.33 -24.32
CA THR A 68 27.34 -16.52 -25.05
C THR A 68 25.82 -16.55 -25.17
N GLY A 69 25.12 -16.15 -24.09
CA GLY A 69 23.66 -16.08 -24.07
C GLY A 69 23.11 -15.02 -25.02
N ILE A 70 23.75 -13.85 -25.09
CA ILE A 70 23.41 -12.77 -26.03
C ILE A 70 23.67 -13.25 -27.47
N GLN A 71 24.82 -13.87 -27.73
CA GLN A 71 25.16 -14.41 -29.05
C GLN A 71 24.08 -15.40 -29.53
N LYS A 72 23.79 -16.44 -28.73
CA LYS A 72 22.76 -17.44 -29.06
C LYS A 72 21.38 -16.81 -29.28
N ALA A 73 21.03 -15.78 -28.47
CA ALA A 73 19.76 -15.09 -28.63
C ALA A 73 19.70 -14.27 -29.94
N ASN A 74 20.78 -13.60 -30.30
CA ASN A 74 20.90 -12.82 -31.55
C ASN A 74 20.81 -13.74 -32.76
N GLU A 75 21.55 -14.84 -32.76
CA GLU A 75 21.51 -15.84 -33.84
C GLU A 75 20.10 -16.42 -34.01
N ALA A 76 19.48 -16.92 -32.94
CA ALA A 76 18.15 -17.54 -33.01
C ALA A 76 17.06 -16.57 -33.47
N ILE A 77 17.10 -15.32 -33.00
CA ILE A 77 16.13 -14.29 -33.38
C ILE A 77 16.41 -13.80 -34.81
N GLY A 78 17.68 -13.63 -35.15
CA GLY A 78 18.10 -13.29 -36.51
C GLY A 78 17.58 -14.29 -37.53
N GLN A 79 17.83 -15.61 -37.31
CA GLN A 79 17.32 -16.68 -38.16
C GLN A 79 15.78 -16.65 -38.27
N LYS A 80 15.07 -16.44 -37.17
CA LYS A 80 13.61 -16.35 -37.17
C LYS A 80 13.11 -15.16 -37.97
N ARG A 81 13.75 -14.00 -37.81
CA ARG A 81 13.42 -12.76 -38.55
C ARG A 81 13.69 -12.95 -40.06
N MET A 82 14.82 -13.54 -40.39
CA MET A 82 15.18 -13.87 -41.77
C MET A 82 14.11 -14.74 -42.42
N LYS A 83 13.75 -15.87 -41.78
CA LYS A 83 12.72 -16.79 -42.27
C LYS A 83 11.38 -16.11 -42.50
N LYS A 84 10.90 -15.36 -41.53
CA LYS A 84 9.63 -14.62 -41.61
C LYS A 84 9.66 -13.58 -42.73
N LYS A 85 10.72 -12.80 -42.85
CA LYS A 85 10.83 -11.76 -43.87
C LYS A 85 10.95 -12.36 -45.27
N PHE A 86 11.65 -13.50 -45.39
CA PHE A 86 11.72 -14.21 -46.63
C PHE A 86 10.33 -14.74 -47.08
N GLU A 87 9.54 -15.27 -46.16
CA GLU A 87 8.16 -15.67 -46.41
C GLU A 87 7.27 -14.48 -46.81
N ASP A 88 7.35 -13.37 -46.10
CA ASP A 88 6.61 -12.14 -46.41
C ASP A 88 6.97 -11.58 -47.79
N LEU A 89 8.25 -11.58 -48.18
CA LEU A 89 8.73 -11.12 -49.47
C LEU A 89 8.35 -12.05 -50.62
N LYS A 90 8.33 -13.36 -50.38
CA LYS A 90 7.80 -14.33 -51.34
C LYS A 90 6.32 -14.11 -51.62
N LEU A 91 5.52 -13.87 -50.58
CA LEU A 91 4.10 -13.56 -50.70
C LEU A 91 3.85 -12.26 -51.46
N ALA A 92 4.75 -11.29 -51.35
CA ALA A 92 4.70 -10.04 -52.09
C ALA A 92 5.22 -10.11 -53.54
N GLN A 93 5.56 -11.30 -54.06
CA GLN A 93 6.08 -11.57 -55.42
C GLN A 93 7.34 -10.76 -55.79
N VAL A 94 8.17 -10.40 -54.81
CA VAL A 94 9.46 -9.71 -55.04
C VAL A 94 10.53 -10.75 -55.35
N GLY A 95 11.16 -10.62 -56.50
CA GLY A 95 12.05 -11.62 -57.11
C GLY A 95 13.23 -12.15 -56.27
N GLY A 96 13.53 -13.42 -56.44
CA GLY A 96 14.33 -14.37 -55.66
C GLY A 96 15.60 -13.88 -54.92
N MET A 97 16.60 -13.35 -55.61
CA MET A 97 17.89 -13.01 -54.99
C MET A 97 17.84 -11.76 -54.10
N ASN A 98 17.05 -10.77 -54.45
CA ASN A 98 16.87 -9.56 -53.68
C ASN A 98 16.15 -9.83 -52.33
N CYS A 99 15.24 -10.81 -52.30
CA CYS A 99 14.56 -11.24 -51.08
C CYS A 99 15.54 -11.84 -50.05
N ALA A 100 16.49 -12.68 -50.54
CA ALA A 100 17.49 -13.31 -49.69
C ALA A 100 18.45 -12.28 -49.09
N VAL A 101 18.90 -11.29 -49.88
CA VAL A 101 19.79 -10.21 -49.44
C VAL A 101 19.12 -9.32 -48.40
N ILE A 102 17.87 -8.91 -48.63
CA ILE A 102 17.10 -8.10 -47.66
C ILE A 102 16.84 -8.88 -46.39
N ALA A 103 16.47 -10.17 -46.50
CA ALA A 103 16.25 -11.02 -45.33
C ALA A 103 17.54 -11.23 -44.52
N TYR A 104 18.68 -11.41 -45.17
CA TYR A 104 19.99 -11.55 -44.53
C TYR A 104 20.42 -10.25 -43.84
N SER A 105 20.25 -9.10 -44.50
CA SER A 105 20.55 -7.78 -43.91
C SER A 105 19.74 -7.50 -42.63
N LEU A 106 18.47 -7.93 -42.60
CA LEU A 106 17.64 -7.81 -41.40
C LEU A 106 18.00 -8.82 -40.30
N ALA A 107 18.50 -10.00 -40.69
CA ALA A 107 18.96 -11.03 -39.75
C ALA A 107 20.29 -10.66 -39.07
N SER A 108 21.15 -9.93 -39.77
CA SER A 108 22.45 -9.46 -39.24
C SER A 108 22.32 -8.34 -38.19
N GLN A 109 21.13 -7.74 -38.02
CA GLN A 109 20.90 -6.77 -36.94
C GLN A 109 20.82 -7.49 -35.59
N GLU A 110 21.77 -7.24 -34.71
CA GLU A 110 21.79 -7.77 -33.35
C GLU A 110 20.74 -7.05 -32.48
N PRO A 111 19.62 -7.72 -32.09
CA PRO A 111 18.58 -7.11 -31.28
C PRO A 111 19.00 -6.87 -29.85
N PHE A 112 20.03 -7.59 -29.35
CA PHE A 112 20.57 -7.44 -28.01
C PHE A 112 22.02 -6.98 -28.06
N GLN A 113 22.28 -5.84 -27.45
CA GLN A 113 23.63 -5.29 -27.35
C GLN A 113 24.41 -5.96 -26.22
N TYR A 114 25.70 -6.17 -26.45
CA TYR A 114 26.60 -6.67 -25.42
C TYR A 114 26.85 -5.59 -24.35
N PRO A 115 26.96 -6.00 -23.06
CA PRO A 115 27.26 -5.04 -22.00
C PRO A 115 28.66 -4.45 -22.18
N THR A 116 28.78 -3.16 -21.90
CA THR A 116 30.04 -2.40 -21.92
C THR A 116 30.23 -1.68 -20.58
N THR A 117 31.42 -1.15 -20.33
CA THR A 117 31.71 -0.38 -19.09
C THR A 117 30.75 0.79 -18.89
N LYS A 118 30.29 1.44 -19.96
CA LYS A 118 29.28 2.53 -19.91
C LYS A 118 27.84 2.05 -19.87
N LYS A 119 27.53 0.92 -20.57
CA LYS A 119 26.19 0.35 -20.68
C LYS A 119 26.19 -1.10 -20.18
N TRP A 120 26.43 -1.29 -18.92
CA TRP A 120 26.55 -2.61 -18.29
C TRP A 120 25.22 -3.25 -17.86
N PHE A 121 24.15 -2.45 -17.73
CA PHE A 121 22.88 -2.92 -17.19
C PHE A 121 22.16 -3.83 -18.17
N LEU A 122 21.87 -5.06 -17.71
CA LEU A 122 21.11 -6.03 -18.49
C LEU A 122 19.61 -5.71 -18.41
N SER A 123 19.01 -5.36 -19.55
CA SER A 123 17.59 -5.08 -19.63
C SER A 123 16.73 -6.34 -19.38
N TYR A 124 15.43 -6.14 -19.13
CA TYR A 124 14.47 -7.23 -19.03
C TYR A 124 14.53 -8.15 -20.27
N ASN A 125 14.48 -7.57 -21.47
CA ASN A 125 14.49 -8.33 -22.73
C ASN A 125 15.79 -9.12 -22.90
N THR A 126 16.92 -8.53 -22.55
CA THR A 126 18.24 -9.18 -22.62
C THR A 126 18.33 -10.38 -21.67
N LEU A 127 17.90 -10.22 -20.40
CA LEU A 127 17.92 -11.30 -19.42
C LEU A 127 16.97 -12.44 -19.79
N ASP A 128 15.75 -12.12 -20.22
CA ASP A 128 14.78 -13.12 -20.64
C ASP A 128 15.32 -13.94 -21.83
N ALA A 129 15.94 -13.27 -22.79
CA ALA A 129 16.56 -13.90 -23.93
C ALA A 129 17.74 -14.79 -23.52
N ILE A 130 18.69 -14.29 -22.71
CA ILE A 130 19.81 -15.07 -22.19
C ILE A 130 19.31 -16.36 -21.55
N PHE A 131 18.41 -16.27 -20.55
CA PHE A 131 17.94 -17.45 -19.82
C PHE A 131 17.17 -18.44 -20.69
N LYS A 132 16.44 -17.95 -21.68
CA LYS A 132 15.70 -18.77 -22.62
C LYS A 132 16.62 -19.53 -23.59
N PHE A 133 17.61 -18.87 -24.14
CA PHE A 133 18.47 -19.45 -25.18
C PHE A 133 19.72 -20.18 -24.63
N THR A 134 20.01 -20.01 -23.33
CA THR A 134 21.01 -20.82 -22.62
C THR A 134 20.42 -22.02 -21.88
N ASP A 135 19.11 -22.24 -22.02
CA ASP A 135 18.41 -23.30 -21.30
C ASP A 135 18.61 -23.29 -19.78
N ASN A 136 18.57 -22.11 -19.20
CA ASN A 136 18.83 -21.94 -17.76
C ASN A 136 17.93 -22.86 -16.90
N PRO A 137 18.50 -23.71 -16.04
CA PRO A 137 17.73 -24.71 -15.31
C PRO A 137 16.70 -24.11 -14.33
N VAL A 138 16.97 -22.91 -13.78
CA VAL A 138 15.99 -22.21 -12.90
C VAL A 138 14.86 -21.61 -13.74
N TYR A 139 15.16 -21.11 -14.93
CA TYR A 139 14.16 -20.59 -15.85
C TYR A 139 13.19 -21.68 -16.35
N LYS A 140 13.62 -22.95 -16.42
CA LYS A 140 12.78 -24.09 -16.81
C LYS A 140 11.82 -24.58 -15.73
N ARG A 141 11.99 -24.18 -14.45
CA ARG A 141 11.17 -24.69 -13.34
C ARG A 141 9.73 -24.17 -13.34
N MET A 142 9.50 -22.97 -13.85
CA MET A 142 8.18 -22.35 -13.89
C MET A 142 7.74 -22.08 -15.33
N ASN A 143 6.45 -21.77 -15.50
CA ASN A 143 5.97 -21.24 -16.77
C ASN A 143 6.74 -19.97 -17.15
N SER A 144 7.06 -19.80 -18.44
CA SER A 144 7.87 -18.69 -18.95
C SER A 144 7.36 -17.32 -18.53
N GLN A 145 6.05 -17.09 -18.52
CA GLN A 145 5.47 -15.82 -18.10
C GLN A 145 5.62 -15.55 -16.60
N VAL A 146 5.63 -16.59 -15.75
CA VAL A 146 5.90 -16.45 -14.31
C VAL A 146 7.36 -16.08 -14.09
N ASN A 147 8.29 -16.71 -14.82
CA ASN A 147 9.71 -16.36 -14.84
C ASN A 147 9.94 -14.92 -15.30
N GLN A 148 9.31 -14.52 -16.39
CA GLN A 148 9.35 -13.16 -16.91
C GLN A 148 8.88 -12.13 -15.87
N ASN A 149 7.85 -12.45 -15.09
CA ASN A 149 7.39 -11.59 -14.00
C ASN A 149 8.39 -11.52 -12.84
N ALA A 150 9.16 -12.58 -12.57
CA ALA A 150 10.24 -12.55 -11.61
C ALA A 150 11.39 -11.64 -12.07
N ILE A 151 11.78 -11.72 -13.34
CA ILE A 151 12.80 -10.85 -13.96
C ILE A 151 12.33 -9.39 -13.91
N ARG A 152 11.08 -9.09 -14.33
CA ARG A 152 10.52 -7.72 -14.25
C ARG A 152 10.58 -7.14 -12.84
N LYS A 153 10.37 -7.97 -11.82
CA LYS A 153 10.47 -7.53 -10.42
C LYS A 153 11.89 -7.17 -9.99
N VAL A 154 12.89 -7.86 -10.55
CA VAL A 154 14.31 -7.49 -10.36
C VAL A 154 14.61 -6.17 -11.06
N ILE A 155 14.22 -6.04 -12.32
CA ILE A 155 14.44 -4.81 -13.10
C ILE A 155 13.82 -3.61 -12.39
N ALA A 156 12.55 -3.71 -11.96
CA ALA A 156 11.88 -2.64 -11.20
C ALA A 156 12.62 -2.28 -9.89
N ALA A 157 13.26 -3.25 -9.22
CA ALA A 157 14.08 -2.96 -8.04
C ALA A 157 15.35 -2.17 -8.40
N TRP A 158 15.98 -2.47 -9.53
CA TRP A 158 17.14 -1.72 -10.02
C TRP A 158 16.76 -0.33 -10.53
N GLU A 159 15.65 -0.19 -11.24
CA GLU A 159 15.10 1.12 -11.66
C GLU A 159 14.82 2.00 -10.44
N GLY A 160 14.18 1.43 -9.40
CA GLY A 160 13.98 2.13 -8.13
C GLY A 160 15.29 2.54 -7.43
N TYR A 161 16.33 1.72 -7.52
CA TYR A 161 17.65 2.06 -7.03
C TYR A 161 18.27 3.23 -7.81
N PHE A 162 18.20 3.21 -9.15
CA PHE A 162 18.75 4.29 -9.97
C PHE A 162 18.03 5.61 -9.73
N GLU A 163 16.70 5.58 -9.61
CA GLU A 163 15.92 6.77 -9.28
C GLU A 163 16.26 7.30 -7.88
N SER A 164 16.35 6.43 -6.89
CA SER A 164 16.78 6.81 -5.54
C SER A 164 18.18 7.40 -5.51
N LEU A 165 19.11 6.86 -6.32
CA LEU A 165 20.47 7.37 -6.43
C LEU A 165 20.52 8.76 -7.09
N LYS A 166 19.65 8.99 -8.08
CA LYS A 166 19.49 10.30 -8.72
C LYS A 166 18.96 11.33 -7.72
N GLN A 167 17.91 10.99 -6.98
CA GLN A 167 17.35 11.85 -5.94
C GLN A 167 18.34 12.11 -4.79
N TYR A 168 19.10 11.10 -4.39
CA TYR A 168 20.16 11.23 -3.39
C TYR A 168 21.25 12.23 -3.81
N ARG A 169 21.62 12.29 -5.08
CA ARG A 169 22.59 13.27 -5.60
C ARG A 169 22.08 14.71 -5.52
N ILE A 170 20.75 14.90 -5.65
CA ILE A 170 20.10 16.22 -5.57
C ILE A 170 19.94 16.64 -4.10
N ASN A 171 19.48 15.75 -3.24
CA ASN A 171 19.24 16.01 -1.82
C ASN A 171 19.75 14.86 -0.94
N PRO A 172 21.05 14.80 -0.60
CA PRO A 172 21.60 13.76 0.28
C PRO A 172 21.00 13.79 1.70
N ALA A 173 20.67 14.97 2.20
CA ALA A 173 20.15 15.17 3.55
C ALA A 173 18.74 14.54 3.75
N GLY A 174 17.97 14.33 2.69
CA GLY A 174 16.69 13.64 2.73
C GLY A 174 16.79 12.11 2.90
N TYR A 175 17.99 11.55 2.98
CA TYR A 175 18.25 10.12 3.08
C TYR A 175 19.04 9.78 4.33
N THR A 176 18.75 8.64 4.95
CA THR A 176 19.55 8.11 6.09
C THR A 176 20.94 7.61 5.66
N GLY A 177 21.24 7.61 4.37
CA GLY A 177 22.52 7.19 3.79
C GLY A 177 22.39 6.89 2.30
N LYS A 178 23.53 6.66 1.64
CA LYS A 178 23.57 6.37 0.20
C LYS A 178 22.73 5.13 -0.15
N PRO A 179 21.84 5.19 -1.15
CA PRO A 179 21.06 4.04 -1.61
C PRO A 179 21.94 2.83 -1.93
N LYS A 180 21.52 1.66 -1.49
CA LYS A 180 22.22 0.39 -1.71
C LYS A 180 21.65 -0.33 -2.92
N ILE A 181 22.50 -1.02 -3.68
CA ILE A 181 22.07 -1.88 -4.79
C ILE A 181 21.09 -2.96 -4.30
N PRO A 182 20.15 -3.42 -5.16
CA PRO A 182 19.18 -4.44 -4.80
C PRO A 182 19.86 -5.70 -4.26
N GLY A 183 19.47 -6.12 -3.06
CA GLY A 183 19.99 -7.32 -2.40
C GLY A 183 19.34 -8.61 -2.89
N TYR A 184 19.91 -9.74 -2.47
CA TYR A 184 19.27 -11.05 -2.62
C TYR A 184 18.14 -11.23 -1.60
N LYS A 185 17.15 -12.03 -1.97
CA LYS A 185 16.09 -12.45 -1.04
C LYS A 185 16.59 -13.59 -0.18
N ASN A 186 16.64 -13.36 1.12
CA ASN A 186 17.12 -14.33 2.13
C ASN A 186 16.01 -15.25 2.68
N THR A 187 14.74 -15.01 2.26
CA THR A 187 13.61 -15.86 2.64
C THR A 187 13.57 -17.11 1.78
N GLU A 188 12.96 -18.19 2.26
CA GLU A 188 12.75 -19.42 1.46
C GLU A 188 11.84 -19.17 0.26
N GLU A 189 10.85 -18.31 0.44
CA GLU A 189 9.81 -18.01 -0.54
C GLU A 189 9.67 -16.50 -0.76
N SER A 190 9.13 -16.10 -1.92
CA SER A 190 8.74 -14.72 -2.18
C SER A 190 7.37 -14.63 -2.86
N THR A 191 6.76 -13.43 -2.85
CA THR A 191 5.47 -13.23 -3.54
C THR A 191 5.61 -13.50 -5.04
N ALA A 192 4.93 -14.53 -5.53
CA ALA A 192 4.85 -14.88 -6.93
C ALA A 192 3.69 -14.14 -7.61
N TRP A 193 3.91 -13.72 -8.84
CA TRP A 193 2.95 -12.95 -9.63
C TRP A 193 2.52 -13.70 -10.88
N PHE A 194 1.19 -13.85 -11.06
CA PHE A 194 0.55 -14.51 -12.18
C PHE A 194 -0.30 -13.52 -12.96
N SER A 195 0.02 -13.30 -14.23
CA SER A 195 -0.81 -12.51 -15.14
C SER A 195 -2.13 -13.24 -15.47
N LYS A 196 -3.08 -12.52 -16.06
CA LYS A 196 -4.36 -13.09 -16.53
C LYS A 196 -4.20 -14.25 -17.54
N GLN A 197 -3.04 -14.40 -18.15
CA GLN A 197 -2.76 -15.47 -19.12
C GLN A 197 -2.41 -16.79 -18.42
N VAL A 198 -1.75 -16.73 -17.24
CA VAL A 198 -1.28 -17.92 -16.50
C VAL A 198 -2.11 -18.23 -15.24
N ALA A 199 -2.97 -17.29 -14.82
CA ALA A 199 -4.05 -17.55 -13.86
C ALA A 199 -5.34 -16.98 -14.48
N LYS A 200 -6.11 -17.85 -15.15
CA LYS A 200 -7.31 -17.44 -15.88
C LYS A 200 -8.51 -17.41 -14.96
N LEU A 201 -9.31 -16.34 -15.01
CA LEU A 201 -10.60 -16.28 -14.35
C LEU A 201 -11.63 -17.06 -15.18
N LYS A 202 -12.39 -17.94 -14.52
CA LYS A 202 -13.51 -18.69 -15.10
C LYS A 202 -14.73 -18.55 -14.22
N GLU A 203 -15.90 -18.56 -14.83
CA GLU A 203 -17.19 -18.47 -14.14
C GLU A 203 -18.02 -19.69 -14.46
N GLU A 204 -18.60 -20.33 -13.43
CA GLU A 204 -19.41 -21.53 -13.52
C GLU A 204 -20.35 -21.59 -12.32
N ASP A 205 -21.62 -21.92 -12.55
CA ASP A 205 -22.67 -22.04 -11.50
C ASP A 205 -22.73 -20.87 -10.52
N GLY A 206 -22.61 -19.64 -11.02
CA GLY A 206 -22.65 -18.43 -10.21
C GLY A 206 -21.45 -18.26 -9.27
N LYS A 207 -20.38 -19.03 -9.47
CA LYS A 207 -19.11 -18.93 -8.75
C LYS A 207 -17.98 -18.56 -9.71
N SER A 208 -16.99 -17.85 -9.20
CA SER A 208 -15.77 -17.50 -9.93
C SER A 208 -14.61 -18.35 -9.45
N TYR A 209 -13.80 -18.82 -10.39
CA TYR A 209 -12.67 -19.70 -10.17
C TYR A 209 -11.42 -19.16 -10.83
N LEU A 210 -10.26 -19.43 -10.23
CA LEU A 210 -8.95 -19.22 -10.84
C LEU A 210 -8.40 -20.57 -11.33
N GLN A 211 -8.13 -20.64 -12.60
CA GLN A 211 -7.43 -21.76 -13.25
C GLN A 211 -5.96 -21.38 -13.41
N PHE A 212 -5.10 -21.94 -12.58
CA PHE A 212 -3.66 -21.75 -12.71
C PHE A 212 -3.05 -22.63 -13.80
N VAL A 213 -2.02 -22.13 -14.45
CA VAL A 213 -1.23 -22.93 -15.41
C VAL A 213 -0.62 -24.15 -14.70
N ASN A 214 -0.58 -25.28 -15.40
CA ASN A 214 -0.10 -26.56 -14.89
C ASN A 214 -0.89 -27.11 -13.67
N GLN A 215 -2.13 -26.65 -13.47
CA GLN A 215 -3.07 -27.19 -12.49
C GLN A 215 -4.35 -27.64 -13.20
N LYS A 216 -4.80 -28.87 -12.90
CA LYS A 216 -6.08 -29.39 -13.40
C LYS A 216 -7.25 -28.80 -12.63
N GLU A 217 -7.08 -28.64 -11.32
CA GLU A 217 -8.09 -28.13 -10.40
C GLU A 217 -8.22 -26.61 -10.48
N ARG A 218 -9.42 -26.10 -10.19
CA ARG A 218 -9.74 -24.68 -10.17
C ARG A 218 -9.92 -24.20 -8.74
N PHE A 219 -9.33 -23.06 -8.41
CA PHE A 219 -9.44 -22.45 -7.09
C PHE A 219 -10.66 -21.53 -7.02
N CYS A 220 -11.65 -21.86 -6.17
CA CYS A 220 -12.85 -21.05 -5.99
C CYS A 220 -12.54 -19.75 -5.25
N ILE A 221 -12.82 -18.60 -5.87
CA ILE A 221 -12.66 -17.28 -5.26
C ILE A 221 -13.95 -16.65 -4.74
N GLY A 222 -15.08 -17.32 -4.93
CA GLY A 222 -16.38 -16.91 -4.38
C GLY A 222 -17.45 -16.72 -5.44
N LYS A 223 -18.53 -16.03 -5.05
CA LYS A 223 -19.69 -15.79 -5.93
C LYS A 223 -19.32 -14.80 -7.04
N THR A 224 -19.73 -15.08 -8.28
CA THR A 224 -19.52 -14.22 -9.46
C THR A 224 -20.10 -12.82 -9.26
N SER A 225 -21.23 -12.70 -8.55
CA SER A 225 -21.86 -11.41 -8.27
C SER A 225 -20.94 -10.40 -7.55
N ILE A 226 -19.91 -10.87 -6.81
CA ILE A 226 -18.93 -10.03 -6.12
C ILE A 226 -18.01 -9.29 -7.12
N TYR A 227 -17.78 -9.88 -8.29
CA TYR A 227 -16.82 -9.42 -9.29
C TYR A 227 -17.51 -8.86 -10.55
N LYS A 228 -18.86 -8.82 -10.55
CA LYS A 228 -19.64 -8.34 -11.69
C LYS A 228 -19.22 -6.91 -12.09
N GLY A 229 -18.95 -6.70 -13.38
CA GLY A 229 -18.53 -5.41 -13.93
C GLY A 229 -17.05 -5.04 -13.67
N LEU A 230 -16.26 -5.92 -13.04
CA LEU A 230 -14.84 -5.71 -12.78
C LEU A 230 -13.99 -6.50 -13.77
N GLN A 231 -12.91 -5.88 -14.25
CA GLN A 231 -11.98 -6.53 -15.16
C GLN A 231 -10.83 -7.20 -14.37
N TYR A 232 -10.71 -8.52 -14.48
CA TYR A 232 -9.60 -9.24 -13.86
C TYR A 232 -8.24 -8.84 -14.48
N VAL A 233 -7.25 -8.56 -13.62
CA VAL A 233 -5.92 -8.09 -14.04
C VAL A 233 -4.85 -9.14 -13.73
N LYS A 234 -4.73 -9.56 -12.47
CA LYS A 234 -3.67 -10.46 -12.01
C LYS A 234 -4.01 -11.12 -10.68
N THR A 235 -3.25 -12.17 -10.39
CA THR A 235 -3.23 -12.82 -9.08
C THR A 235 -1.82 -12.86 -8.52
N GLU A 236 -1.65 -12.55 -7.24
CA GLU A 236 -0.38 -12.71 -6.52
C GLU A 236 -0.55 -13.71 -5.39
N ILE A 237 0.42 -14.60 -5.24
CA ILE A 237 0.50 -15.57 -4.13
C ILE A 237 1.58 -15.06 -3.18
N LYS A 238 1.16 -14.66 -1.99
CA LYS A 238 2.06 -14.09 -0.98
C LYS A 238 2.19 -15.05 0.21
N PRO A 239 3.40 -15.60 0.49
CA PRO A 239 3.66 -16.29 1.74
C PRO A 239 3.52 -15.32 2.91
N VAL A 240 2.66 -15.63 3.88
CA VAL A 240 2.43 -14.77 5.04
C VAL A 240 1.85 -15.56 6.21
N TYR A 241 2.38 -15.34 7.39
CA TYR A 241 1.93 -16.01 8.63
C TYR A 241 1.97 -17.55 8.55
N GLY A 242 3.00 -18.12 7.91
CA GLY A 242 3.11 -19.57 7.69
C GLY A 242 2.01 -20.16 6.81
N ARG A 243 1.36 -19.34 5.98
CA ARG A 243 0.27 -19.69 5.05
C ARG A 243 0.40 -18.90 3.76
N TYR A 244 -0.50 -19.16 2.81
CA TYR A 244 -0.57 -18.39 1.58
C TYR A 244 -1.73 -17.39 1.62
N CYS A 245 -1.45 -16.21 1.10
CA CYS A 245 -2.46 -15.19 0.84
C CYS A 245 -2.56 -14.98 -0.66
N LEU A 246 -3.72 -15.28 -1.21
CA LEU A 246 -4.08 -14.99 -2.58
C LEU A 246 -4.57 -13.54 -2.67
N LEU A 247 -3.95 -12.75 -3.52
CA LEU A 247 -4.30 -11.36 -3.82
C LEU A 247 -4.82 -11.32 -5.25
N VAL A 248 -6.13 -11.26 -5.41
CA VAL A 248 -6.79 -11.21 -6.72
C VAL A 248 -7.11 -9.76 -7.04
N THR A 249 -6.51 -9.21 -8.09
CA THR A 249 -6.63 -7.81 -8.46
C THR A 249 -7.53 -7.66 -9.68
N PHE A 250 -8.50 -6.75 -9.54
CA PHE A 250 -9.40 -6.33 -10.60
C PHE A 250 -9.24 -4.83 -10.84
N ASP A 251 -9.49 -4.42 -12.06
CA ASP A 251 -9.66 -3.02 -12.41
C ASP A 251 -11.12 -2.64 -12.21
N ASP A 252 -11.36 -1.70 -11.33
CA ASP A 252 -12.68 -1.12 -11.04
C ASP A 252 -12.91 0.21 -11.77
N LYS A 253 -11.95 0.60 -12.64
CA LYS A 253 -11.94 1.86 -13.40
C LYS A 253 -12.04 3.14 -12.55
N VAL A 254 -11.95 3.01 -11.22
CA VAL A 254 -11.94 4.15 -10.31
C VAL A 254 -10.59 4.85 -10.40
N LYS A 255 -10.61 6.12 -10.79
CA LYS A 255 -9.42 6.99 -10.84
C LYS A 255 -9.32 7.79 -9.55
N ALA A 256 -8.10 8.23 -9.21
CA ALA A 256 -7.91 9.25 -8.18
C ALA A 256 -8.62 10.54 -8.64
N VAL A 257 -9.16 11.27 -7.67
CA VAL A 257 -9.78 12.58 -7.91
C VAL A 257 -8.69 13.63 -7.72
N GLU A 258 -8.47 14.46 -8.72
CA GLU A 258 -7.57 15.59 -8.61
C GLU A 258 -8.22 16.67 -7.74
N PRO A 259 -7.47 17.27 -6.80
CA PRO A 259 -8.00 18.34 -5.96
C PRO A 259 -8.27 19.59 -6.82
N PRO A 260 -9.41 20.28 -6.65
CA PRO A 260 -9.62 21.59 -7.25
C PRO A 260 -8.60 22.59 -6.69
N ALA A 261 -8.30 23.63 -7.48
CA ALA A 261 -7.34 24.65 -7.10
C ALA A 261 -7.82 25.48 -5.89
N ASP A 262 -9.12 25.76 -5.84
CA ASP A 262 -9.77 26.54 -4.78
C ASP A 262 -11.05 25.83 -4.28
N PRO A 263 -10.91 24.83 -3.40
CA PRO A 263 -12.07 24.08 -2.89
C PRO A 263 -12.83 24.89 -1.84
N GLU A 264 -14.16 24.93 -1.94
CA GLU A 264 -14.99 25.63 -0.97
C GLU A 264 -15.11 24.87 0.37
N ARG A 265 -15.22 23.53 0.32
CA ARG A 265 -15.51 22.70 1.49
C ARG A 265 -14.42 21.65 1.69
N ILE A 266 -13.65 21.84 2.76
CA ILE A 266 -12.43 21.07 3.03
C ILE A 266 -12.51 20.44 4.42
N LEU A 267 -11.96 19.21 4.54
CA LEU A 267 -11.68 18.55 5.82
C LEU A 267 -10.19 18.47 6.07
N GLY A 268 -9.77 18.90 7.26
CA GLY A 268 -8.43 18.65 7.81
C GLY A 268 -8.41 17.42 8.71
N LEU A 269 -7.41 16.55 8.56
CA LEU A 269 -7.20 15.36 9.38
C LEU A 269 -5.85 15.43 10.09
N ASP A 270 -5.86 15.44 11.43
CA ASP A 270 -4.65 15.38 12.27
C ASP A 270 -4.48 13.96 12.84
N PRO A 271 -3.43 13.19 12.44
CA PRO A 271 -3.17 11.86 12.96
C PRO A 271 -2.57 11.89 14.36
N GLY A 272 -3.17 11.16 15.31
CA GLY A 272 -2.73 11.11 16.69
C GLY A 272 -2.81 9.73 17.34
N VAL A 273 -2.25 9.58 18.54
CA VAL A 273 -2.18 8.31 19.28
C VAL A 273 -3.40 8.09 20.18
N SER A 274 -3.81 9.10 20.93
CA SER A 274 -4.94 9.00 21.87
C SER A 274 -6.27 9.13 21.13
N ASN A 275 -6.39 10.13 20.31
CA ASN A 275 -7.33 10.18 19.22
C ASN A 275 -6.58 9.69 17.98
N PHE A 276 -7.17 8.78 17.22
CA PHE A 276 -6.59 8.27 15.99
C PHE A 276 -6.57 9.36 14.91
N LEU A 277 -7.60 10.21 14.91
CA LEU A 277 -7.70 11.37 14.03
C LEU A 277 -8.47 12.48 14.76
N GLY A 278 -7.97 13.71 14.68
CA GLY A 278 -8.73 14.94 14.79
C GLY A 278 -9.29 15.31 13.42
N VAL A 279 -10.54 15.76 13.35
CA VAL A 279 -11.21 16.12 12.09
C VAL A 279 -11.85 17.49 12.24
N ALA A 280 -11.33 18.46 11.50
CA ALA A 280 -11.82 19.83 11.44
C ALA A 280 -12.29 20.16 10.01
N ASN A 281 -13.04 21.26 9.88
CA ASN A 281 -13.57 21.74 8.60
C ASN A 281 -13.60 23.26 8.56
N ASN A 282 -13.82 23.83 7.36
CA ASN A 282 -13.93 25.27 7.12
C ASN A 282 -15.35 25.76 6.82
N PHE A 283 -16.38 24.96 7.09
CA PHE A 283 -17.75 25.25 6.66
C PHE A 283 -18.77 25.20 7.81
N GLY A 284 -18.34 25.48 9.04
CA GLY A 284 -19.22 25.66 10.20
C GLY A 284 -19.82 24.39 10.81
N ALA A 285 -19.44 23.19 10.34
CA ALA A 285 -19.95 21.94 10.93
C ALA A 285 -19.16 21.56 12.19
N VAL A 286 -19.83 20.92 13.16
CA VAL A 286 -19.20 20.50 14.41
C VAL A 286 -18.04 19.53 14.13
N PRO A 287 -16.81 19.84 14.60
CA PRO A 287 -15.65 19.00 14.43
C PRO A 287 -15.76 17.73 15.28
N PHE A 288 -14.97 16.71 14.94
CA PHE A 288 -14.99 15.46 15.68
C PHE A 288 -13.62 14.82 15.83
N VAL A 289 -13.49 13.97 16.84
CA VAL A 289 -12.29 13.13 17.01
C VAL A 289 -12.65 11.65 16.92
N ILE A 290 -11.83 10.86 16.24
CA ILE A 290 -11.95 9.39 16.21
C ILE A 290 -11.01 8.81 17.27
N LYS A 291 -11.57 8.11 18.28
CA LYS A 291 -10.80 7.56 19.39
C LYS A 291 -9.84 6.45 18.97
N GLY A 292 -8.54 6.59 19.31
CA GLY A 292 -7.49 5.60 19.08
C GLY A 292 -7.42 4.46 20.10
N GLY A 293 -8.26 4.48 21.15
CA GLY A 293 -8.19 3.54 22.28
C GLY A 293 -8.25 2.07 21.89
N ALA A 294 -9.06 1.71 20.89
CA ALA A 294 -9.16 0.33 20.38
C ALA A 294 -7.84 -0.14 19.73
N VAL A 295 -7.23 0.72 18.92
CA VAL A 295 -5.94 0.46 18.26
C VAL A 295 -4.83 0.32 19.31
N LYS A 296 -4.79 1.23 20.28
CA LYS A 296 -3.84 1.23 21.38
C LYS A 296 -3.92 -0.06 22.22
N SER A 297 -5.12 -0.48 22.59
CA SER A 297 -5.37 -1.71 23.36
C SER A 297 -4.91 -2.96 22.60
N VAL A 298 -5.24 -3.05 21.30
CA VAL A 298 -4.81 -4.19 20.46
C VAL A 298 -3.29 -4.23 20.30
N ASN A 299 -2.63 -3.10 20.08
CA ASN A 299 -1.16 -3.02 19.99
C ASN A 299 -0.48 -3.37 21.31
N GLN A 300 -0.96 -2.88 22.44
CA GLN A 300 -0.44 -3.21 23.77
C GLN A 300 -0.51 -4.73 24.04
N ARG A 301 -1.69 -5.32 23.80
CA ARG A 301 -1.89 -6.76 23.95
C ARG A 301 -0.98 -7.57 23.02
N PHE A 302 -0.85 -7.12 21.77
CA PHE A 302 0.03 -7.73 20.78
C PHE A 302 1.48 -7.69 21.25
N ASN A 303 2.00 -6.52 21.66
CA ASN A 303 3.39 -6.36 22.08
C ASN A 303 3.71 -7.22 23.32
N LYS A 304 2.84 -7.19 24.34
CA LYS A 304 3.01 -8.00 25.56
C LYS A 304 3.06 -9.49 25.23
N ARG A 305 2.14 -9.96 24.39
CA ARG A 305 2.07 -11.38 24.03
C ARG A 305 3.18 -11.82 23.09
N ARG A 306 3.58 -10.94 22.15
CA ARG A 306 4.72 -11.16 21.27
C ARG A 306 6.03 -11.27 22.05
N SER A 307 6.27 -10.37 23.00
CA SER A 307 7.47 -10.42 23.84
C SER A 307 7.56 -11.72 24.63
N ALA A 308 6.48 -12.15 25.30
CA ALA A 308 6.44 -13.40 26.03
C ALA A 308 6.70 -14.63 25.13
N LEU A 309 6.10 -14.67 23.94
CA LEU A 309 6.33 -15.78 22.99
C LEU A 309 7.76 -15.77 22.44
N LEU A 310 8.34 -14.63 22.16
CA LEU A 310 9.73 -14.54 21.72
C LEU A 310 10.68 -14.96 22.82
N SER A 311 10.50 -14.48 24.05
CA SER A 311 11.32 -14.89 25.21
C SER A 311 11.29 -16.41 25.41
N ALA A 312 10.11 -17.03 25.29
CA ALA A 312 10.01 -18.50 25.40
C ALA A 312 10.71 -19.24 24.23
N LEU A 313 10.69 -18.68 23.02
CA LEU A 313 11.32 -19.28 21.84
C LEU A 313 12.84 -19.12 21.83
N THR A 314 13.36 -18.06 22.44
CA THR A 314 14.80 -17.76 22.47
C THR A 314 15.48 -18.24 23.76
N LYS A 315 14.73 -18.81 24.70
CA LYS A 315 15.30 -19.32 25.96
C LYS A 315 16.31 -20.44 25.70
N GLY A 316 17.54 -20.24 26.14
CA GLY A 316 18.64 -21.21 25.97
C GLY A 316 19.25 -21.28 24.57
N SER A 317 18.88 -20.37 23.67
CA SER A 317 19.47 -20.30 22.31
C SER A 317 20.37 -19.09 22.18
N ASP A 318 21.47 -19.23 21.43
CA ASP A 318 22.29 -18.12 21.00
C ASP A 318 21.50 -17.17 20.08
N SER A 319 21.80 -15.86 20.12
CA SER A 319 21.10 -14.83 19.33
C SER A 319 21.13 -15.08 17.81
N GLN A 320 22.16 -15.77 17.31
CA GLN A 320 22.32 -16.12 15.90
C GLN A 320 21.46 -17.33 15.48
N HIS A 321 21.19 -18.27 16.37
CA HIS A 321 20.48 -19.52 16.09
C HIS A 321 19.04 -19.55 16.64
N SER A 322 18.57 -18.45 17.22
CA SER A 322 17.24 -18.40 17.85
C SER A 322 16.11 -18.52 16.83
N VAL A 323 15.16 -19.41 17.10
CA VAL A 323 13.92 -19.56 16.31
C VAL A 323 13.02 -18.34 16.53
N LYS A 324 12.94 -17.47 15.52
CA LYS A 324 12.14 -16.22 15.56
C LYS A 324 10.69 -16.39 15.13
N TYR A 325 10.25 -17.60 14.76
CA TYR A 325 8.94 -17.87 14.17
C TYR A 325 8.24 -19.05 14.85
N SER A 326 6.96 -18.88 15.14
CA SER A 326 6.07 -19.96 15.57
C SER A 326 4.65 -19.77 15.02
N GLU A 327 3.85 -20.84 15.00
CA GLU A 327 2.43 -20.75 14.58
C GLU A 327 1.63 -19.77 15.47
N GLN A 328 1.98 -19.70 16.76
CA GLN A 328 1.37 -18.78 17.71
C GLN A 328 1.69 -17.32 17.38
N LEU A 329 2.96 -17.00 17.06
CA LEU A 329 3.39 -15.67 16.64
C LEU A 329 2.73 -15.27 15.31
N ASN A 330 2.66 -16.18 14.35
CA ASN A 330 1.99 -15.97 13.08
C ASN A 330 0.49 -15.70 13.26
N THR A 331 -0.17 -16.46 14.13
CA THR A 331 -1.59 -16.27 14.44
C THR A 331 -1.84 -14.95 15.16
N LEU A 332 -0.96 -14.57 16.08
CA LEU A 332 -1.04 -13.29 16.79
C LEU A 332 -0.89 -12.10 15.83
N SER A 333 0.11 -12.15 14.95
CA SER A 333 0.38 -11.14 13.94
C SER A 333 -0.79 -11.01 12.95
N LYS A 334 -1.32 -12.13 12.46
CA LYS A 334 -2.51 -12.16 11.60
C LYS A 334 -3.73 -11.50 12.24
N LYS A 335 -4.01 -11.79 13.53
CA LYS A 335 -5.13 -11.19 14.26
C LYS A 335 -4.99 -9.67 14.36
N ARG A 336 -3.77 -9.19 14.69
CA ARG A 336 -3.49 -7.76 14.76
C ARG A 336 -3.68 -7.08 13.40
N ASP A 337 -3.06 -7.61 12.36
CA ASP A 337 -3.13 -7.01 11.02
C ASP A 337 -4.56 -7.01 10.46
N SER A 338 -5.34 -8.05 10.75
CA SER A 338 -6.75 -8.10 10.35
C SER A 338 -7.58 -7.04 11.07
N PHE A 339 -7.33 -6.84 12.39
CA PHE A 339 -7.99 -5.80 13.17
C PHE A 339 -7.64 -4.40 12.64
N MET A 340 -6.33 -4.12 12.41
CA MET A 340 -5.89 -2.81 11.89
C MET A 340 -6.53 -2.49 10.55
N ARG A 341 -6.55 -3.46 9.63
CA ARG A 341 -7.19 -3.28 8.32
C ARG A 341 -8.68 -2.97 8.46
N ASP A 342 -9.41 -3.74 9.25
CA ASP A 342 -10.83 -3.53 9.50
C ASP A 342 -11.11 -2.14 10.09
N TYR A 343 -10.32 -1.74 11.09
CA TYR A 343 -10.42 -0.44 11.72
C TYR A 343 -10.18 0.71 10.72
N PHE A 344 -9.13 0.61 9.89
CA PHE A 344 -8.80 1.64 8.91
C PHE A 344 -9.90 1.80 7.85
N TYR A 345 -10.45 0.71 7.36
CA TYR A 345 -11.57 0.80 6.42
C TYR A 345 -12.81 1.42 7.05
N LYS A 346 -13.12 1.10 8.31
CA LYS A 346 -14.23 1.71 9.04
C LYS A 346 -14.03 3.21 9.23
N CYS A 347 -12.82 3.64 9.62
CA CYS A 347 -12.50 5.06 9.74
C CYS A 347 -12.61 5.79 8.40
N ALA A 348 -11.99 5.25 7.35
CA ALA A 348 -12.01 5.86 6.03
C ALA A 348 -13.44 6.00 5.48
N TRP A 349 -14.25 4.95 5.60
CA TRP A 349 -15.65 5.02 5.19
C TRP A 349 -16.47 6.00 6.03
N TYR A 350 -16.23 6.07 7.34
CA TYR A 350 -16.91 7.03 8.20
C TYR A 350 -16.63 8.46 7.74
N ILE A 351 -15.34 8.79 7.53
CA ILE A 351 -14.89 10.11 7.07
C ILE A 351 -15.46 10.43 5.67
N CYS A 352 -15.31 9.51 4.71
CA CYS A 352 -15.76 9.76 3.33
C CYS A 352 -17.28 9.90 3.22
N ARG A 353 -18.06 9.19 4.03
CA ARG A 353 -19.52 9.39 4.08
C ARG A 353 -19.92 10.72 4.72
N TYR A 354 -19.23 11.09 5.80
CA TYR A 354 -19.41 12.42 6.36
C TYR A 354 -19.10 13.50 5.31
N ALA A 355 -17.98 13.34 4.60
CA ALA A 355 -17.58 14.23 3.54
C ALA A 355 -18.62 14.33 2.41
N GLN A 356 -19.17 13.19 1.94
CA GLN A 356 -20.25 13.19 0.94
C GLN A 356 -21.53 13.87 1.44
N ALA A 357 -21.94 13.59 2.68
CA ALA A 357 -23.14 14.16 3.27
C ALA A 357 -23.03 15.69 3.50
N THR A 358 -21.82 16.20 3.62
CA THR A 358 -21.53 17.61 3.84
C THR A 358 -20.98 18.33 2.60
N GLY A 359 -20.92 17.66 1.45
CA GLY A 359 -20.45 18.26 0.20
C GLY A 359 -18.97 18.62 0.18
N VAL A 360 -18.13 17.88 0.93
CA VAL A 360 -16.67 18.09 0.98
C VAL A 360 -16.03 17.65 -0.33
N GLU A 361 -15.19 18.48 -0.89
CA GLU A 361 -14.46 18.27 -2.14
C GLU A 361 -13.08 17.66 -1.90
N VAL A 362 -12.39 18.12 -0.84
CA VAL A 362 -11.01 17.75 -0.53
C VAL A 362 -10.85 17.36 0.93
N ILE A 363 -10.09 16.29 1.15
CA ILE A 363 -9.62 15.87 2.47
C ILE A 363 -8.11 16.12 2.51
N VAL A 364 -7.65 16.99 3.41
CA VAL A 364 -6.24 17.24 3.69
C VAL A 364 -5.82 16.45 4.91
N MET A 365 -4.83 15.57 4.77
CA MET A 365 -4.31 14.77 5.90
C MET A 365 -2.87 15.12 6.18
N GLY A 366 -2.58 15.45 7.44
CA GLY A 366 -1.22 15.65 7.92
C GLY A 366 -0.40 14.35 7.90
N HIS A 367 0.85 14.44 7.45
CA HIS A 367 1.81 13.35 7.55
C HIS A 367 3.23 13.84 7.32
N ASN A 368 4.13 13.59 8.28
CA ASN A 368 5.55 13.85 8.11
C ASN A 368 6.30 12.59 7.67
N GLU A 369 7.05 12.68 6.58
CA GLU A 369 7.99 11.63 6.19
C GLU A 369 9.12 11.55 7.24
N GLY A 370 9.45 10.34 7.69
CA GLY A 370 10.50 10.14 8.70
C GLY A 370 10.09 10.37 10.17
N GLN A 371 8.90 10.88 10.46
CA GLN A 371 8.40 11.20 11.81
C GLN A 371 8.58 10.08 12.86
N LYS A 372 8.73 8.83 12.43
CA LYS A 372 8.94 7.67 13.32
C LYS A 372 10.39 7.44 13.72
N GLN A 373 11.33 8.13 13.12
CA GLN A 373 12.77 7.89 13.32
C GLN A 373 13.35 8.75 14.46
N GLU A 374 12.76 9.92 14.72
CA GLU A 374 13.27 10.92 15.70
C GLU A 374 12.22 11.34 16.75
N VAL A 375 11.31 10.46 17.11
CA VAL A 375 10.23 10.81 18.06
C VAL A 375 10.72 10.77 19.51
N THR A 376 10.76 11.92 20.16
CA THR A 376 11.16 12.12 21.57
C THR A 376 9.94 12.26 22.53
N LEU A 377 8.89 11.45 22.33
CA LEU A 377 7.68 11.48 23.16
C LEU A 377 7.78 10.62 24.46
N GLY A 378 8.97 10.11 24.77
CA GLY A 378 9.20 9.10 25.82
C GLY A 378 8.86 7.67 25.37
N ASP A 379 9.57 6.66 25.90
CA ASP A 379 9.59 5.28 25.41
C ASP A 379 8.21 4.63 25.21
N LYS A 380 7.28 4.83 26.16
CA LYS A 380 5.92 4.27 26.07
C LYS A 380 5.09 4.92 24.96
N ASN A 381 5.20 6.24 24.77
CA ASN A 381 4.46 6.97 23.76
C ASN A 381 5.05 6.72 22.37
N ASN A 382 6.38 6.66 22.24
CA ASN A 382 7.09 6.30 21.03
C ASN A 382 6.66 4.92 20.54
N GLN A 383 6.66 3.90 21.42
CA GLN A 383 6.22 2.55 21.10
C GLN A 383 4.76 2.52 20.59
N HIS A 384 3.87 3.35 21.15
CA HIS A 384 2.48 3.41 20.72
C HIS A 384 2.33 4.10 19.36
N PHE A 385 3.04 5.21 19.14
CA PHE A 385 2.98 5.97 17.90
C PHE A 385 3.58 5.17 16.72
N VAL A 386 4.76 4.59 16.91
CA VAL A 386 5.45 3.76 15.90
C VAL A 386 4.63 2.52 15.52
N ALA A 387 3.81 1.99 16.44
CA ALA A 387 3.00 0.80 16.19
C ALA A 387 1.78 1.03 15.27
N ILE A 388 1.39 2.29 14.97
CA ILE A 388 0.27 2.59 14.06
C ILE A 388 0.80 2.81 12.64
N PRO A 389 0.44 1.96 11.66
CA PRO A 389 0.92 2.09 10.30
C PRO A 389 0.10 3.13 9.49
N TYR A 390 0.33 4.42 9.72
CA TYR A 390 -0.42 5.52 9.07
C TYR A 390 -0.36 5.49 7.53
N LEU A 391 0.77 5.12 6.92
CA LEU A 391 0.88 4.95 5.46
C LEU A 391 -0.13 3.93 4.90
N LYS A 392 -0.43 2.87 5.67
CA LYS A 392 -1.50 1.93 5.29
C LYS A 392 -2.88 2.57 5.41
N PHE A 393 -3.10 3.43 6.40
CA PHE A 393 -4.35 4.17 6.54
C PHE A 393 -4.53 5.16 5.39
N ILE A 394 -3.51 5.93 5.03
CA ILE A 394 -3.51 6.86 3.89
C ILE A 394 -3.89 6.11 2.60
N THR A 395 -3.29 4.94 2.35
CA THR A 395 -3.62 4.11 1.18
C THR A 395 -5.10 3.71 1.17
N VAL A 396 -5.64 3.32 2.32
CA VAL A 396 -7.06 2.96 2.47
C VAL A 396 -7.95 4.18 2.28
N LEU A 397 -7.59 5.33 2.89
CA LEU A 397 -8.34 6.58 2.76
C LEU A 397 -8.43 7.03 1.30
N ARG A 398 -7.30 7.11 0.58
CA ARG A 398 -7.26 7.43 -0.85
C ARG A 398 -8.15 6.49 -1.68
N THR A 399 -8.11 5.19 -1.37
CA THR A 399 -8.91 4.19 -2.09
C THR A 399 -10.42 4.39 -1.85
N VAL A 400 -10.82 4.73 -0.63
CA VAL A 400 -12.23 4.95 -0.28
C VAL A 400 -12.72 6.29 -0.80
N ALA A 401 -11.91 7.36 -0.63
CA ALA A 401 -12.22 8.70 -1.09
C ALA A 401 -12.41 8.77 -2.61
N ALA A 402 -11.53 8.12 -3.39
CA ALA A 402 -11.68 8.03 -4.83
C ALA A 402 -13.02 7.40 -5.26
N LYS A 403 -13.53 6.41 -4.52
CA LYS A 403 -14.86 5.82 -4.77
C LYS A 403 -16.01 6.76 -4.42
N CYS A 404 -15.75 7.70 -3.53
CA CYS A 404 -16.71 8.72 -3.09
C CYS A 404 -16.63 10.01 -3.93
N GLY A 405 -15.73 10.08 -4.91
CA GLY A 405 -15.52 11.26 -5.73
C GLY A 405 -14.80 12.40 -4.98
N ILE A 406 -14.01 12.10 -3.93
CA ILE A 406 -13.37 13.07 -3.06
C ILE A 406 -11.86 13.02 -3.26
N ALA A 407 -11.22 14.19 -3.41
CA ALA A 407 -9.78 14.32 -3.48
C ALA A 407 -9.11 14.13 -2.11
N VAL A 408 -7.87 13.60 -2.08
CA VAL A 408 -7.07 13.45 -0.84
C VAL A 408 -5.67 13.99 -1.06
N VAL A 409 -5.36 15.05 -0.35
CA VAL A 409 -4.04 15.70 -0.30
C VAL A 409 -3.32 15.28 0.98
N ILE A 410 -2.02 15.02 0.88
CA ILE A 410 -1.17 14.76 2.05
C ILE A 410 -0.25 15.96 2.23
N ARG A 411 -0.32 16.57 3.42
CA ARG A 411 0.47 17.75 3.76
C ARG A 411 1.42 17.47 4.91
N GLU A 412 2.59 18.03 4.82
CA GLU A 412 3.56 18.07 5.91
C GLU A 412 2.97 18.84 7.10
N GLU A 413 3.09 18.30 8.34
CA GLU A 413 2.37 18.76 9.54
C GLU A 413 3.27 19.47 10.59
N SER A 414 4.50 19.88 10.25
CA SER A 414 5.37 20.61 11.18
C SER A 414 4.66 21.86 11.70
N TYR A 415 4.81 22.08 12.99
CA TYR A 415 4.29 23.23 13.75
C TYR A 415 2.76 23.36 13.82
N THR A 416 1.98 22.56 13.09
CA THR A 416 0.50 22.66 13.09
C THR A 416 -0.13 22.45 14.45
N SER A 417 0.48 21.65 15.34
CA SER A 417 0.03 21.44 16.71
C SER A 417 0.50 22.54 17.69
N ARG A 418 1.42 23.41 17.26
CA ARG A 418 1.97 24.52 18.07
C ARG A 418 1.36 25.87 17.72
N ALA A 419 1.09 26.11 16.44
CA ALA A 419 0.46 27.32 15.94
C ALA A 419 -1.00 27.40 16.41
N SER A 420 -1.47 28.62 16.68
CA SER A 420 -2.85 28.88 17.02
C SER A 420 -3.68 29.15 15.77
N LEU A 421 -4.75 28.37 15.58
CA LEU A 421 -5.74 28.67 14.54
C LEU A 421 -6.48 29.99 14.83
N LEU A 422 -6.95 30.16 16.09
CA LEU A 422 -7.81 31.29 16.45
C LEU A 422 -7.09 32.64 16.43
N ASP A 423 -5.77 32.62 16.56
CA ASP A 423 -4.92 33.79 16.44
C ASP A 423 -4.30 33.92 15.03
N MET A 424 -4.64 33.01 14.11
CA MET A 424 -4.15 32.96 12.74
C MET A 424 -2.62 32.98 12.61
N ASP A 425 -1.90 32.32 13.55
CA ASP A 425 -0.45 32.24 13.55
C ASP A 425 0.09 31.72 12.20
N ASP A 426 1.23 32.23 11.74
CA ASP A 426 1.96 31.69 10.61
C ASP A 426 2.47 30.28 10.90
N ILE A 427 2.34 29.38 9.92
CA ILE A 427 2.72 27.98 10.07
C ILE A 427 3.94 27.68 9.20
N PRO A 428 5.15 27.73 9.75
CA PRO A 428 6.36 27.47 8.97
C PRO A 428 6.45 26.01 8.55
N THR A 429 7.24 25.77 7.50
CA THR A 429 7.58 24.40 7.08
C THR A 429 8.97 24.08 7.62
N TYR A 430 9.10 22.90 8.26
CA TYR A 430 10.38 22.44 8.78
C TYR A 430 11.41 22.27 7.65
N LYS A 431 12.60 22.84 7.85
CA LYS A 431 13.78 22.61 7.00
C LYS A 431 14.88 22.01 7.87
N GLN A 432 15.50 20.93 7.39
CA GLN A 432 16.61 20.30 8.11
C GLN A 432 17.79 21.29 8.22
N GLY A 433 18.30 21.48 9.44
CA GLY A 433 19.36 22.48 9.73
C GLY A 433 18.85 23.89 10.01
N ASP A 434 17.53 24.08 10.10
CA ASP A 434 16.94 25.37 10.52
C ASP A 434 16.75 25.36 12.06
N ASP A 435 17.59 26.14 12.75
CA ASP A 435 17.55 26.31 14.22
C ASP A 435 16.63 27.45 14.65
N THR A 436 15.79 27.99 13.77
CA THR A 436 14.87 29.09 14.04
C THR A 436 13.86 28.72 15.14
N LYS A 437 13.83 29.49 16.21
CA LYS A 437 12.85 29.35 17.28
C LYS A 437 11.61 30.15 16.95
N TYR A 438 10.60 29.46 16.39
CA TYR A 438 9.30 30.07 16.11
C TYR A 438 8.49 30.27 17.40
N GLN A 439 7.94 31.46 17.54
CA GLN A 439 7.01 31.80 18.64
C GLN A 439 5.57 31.74 18.11
N PHE A 440 4.66 31.26 18.95
CA PHE A 440 3.24 31.13 18.63
C PHE A 440 2.40 31.81 19.72
N SER A 441 1.25 32.38 19.34
CA SER A 441 0.36 33.12 20.21
C SER A 441 -0.26 32.25 21.30
N GLY A 442 -0.53 30.99 21.01
CA GLY A 442 -1.13 30.03 21.93
C GLY A 442 -0.19 28.95 22.44
N LYS A 443 -0.69 28.13 23.37
CA LYS A 443 0.06 27.01 23.94
C LYS A 443 -0.82 25.84 24.34
N ARG A 444 -0.27 24.63 24.31
CA ARG A 444 -0.91 23.43 24.86
C ARG A 444 -0.87 23.49 26.39
N ILE A 445 -2.03 23.60 27.07
CA ILE A 445 -2.13 23.69 28.54
C ILE A 445 -2.20 22.31 29.20
N HIS A 446 -2.92 21.38 28.60
CA HIS A 446 -3.01 19.98 29.00
C HIS A 446 -3.05 19.06 27.80
N ARG A 447 -2.94 17.76 28.05
CA ARG A 447 -3.10 16.77 26.99
C ARG A 447 -4.51 16.86 26.40
N GLY A 448 -4.61 17.20 25.11
CA GLY A 448 -5.88 17.35 24.38
C GLY A 448 -6.51 18.74 24.47
N LEU A 449 -5.91 19.69 25.21
CA LEU A 449 -6.39 21.07 25.32
C LEU A 449 -5.32 22.08 24.89
N TYR A 450 -5.72 23.01 24.04
CA TYR A 450 -4.93 24.11 23.52
C TYR A 450 -5.58 25.42 23.92
N LYS A 451 -4.81 26.37 24.44
CA LYS A 451 -5.24 27.72 24.76
C LYS A 451 -4.62 28.69 23.79
N SER A 452 -5.42 29.44 23.07
CA SER A 452 -5.01 30.48 22.12
C SER A 452 -4.54 31.74 22.86
N GLY A 453 -3.92 32.68 22.15
CA GLY A 453 -3.47 33.96 22.69
C GLY A 453 -4.60 34.81 23.26
N ASN A 454 -5.77 34.78 22.64
CA ASN A 454 -6.96 35.47 23.12
C ASN A 454 -7.61 34.79 24.37
N GLY A 455 -7.04 33.69 24.85
CA GLY A 455 -7.53 33.00 26.07
C GLY A 455 -8.54 31.89 25.81
N THR A 456 -9.06 31.71 24.59
CA THR A 456 -10.03 30.69 24.25
C THR A 456 -9.38 29.29 24.29
N VAL A 457 -10.09 28.32 24.87
CA VAL A 457 -9.62 26.93 24.99
C VAL A 457 -10.35 26.03 24.01
N MET A 458 -9.59 25.30 23.23
CA MET A 458 -10.13 24.35 22.24
C MET A 458 -9.46 22.97 22.32
N ASN A 459 -10.05 22.01 21.65
CA ASN A 459 -9.42 20.68 21.52
C ASN A 459 -8.13 20.78 20.69
N ALA A 460 -7.01 20.30 21.23
CA ALA A 460 -5.70 20.42 20.60
C ALA A 460 -5.59 19.64 19.26
N ASP A 461 -6.32 18.52 19.10
CA ASP A 461 -6.30 17.74 17.86
C ASP A 461 -7.18 18.42 16.79
N ILE A 462 -8.19 19.22 17.20
CA ILE A 462 -8.98 20.06 16.28
C ILE A 462 -8.15 21.28 15.85
N ASN A 463 -7.41 21.93 16.75
CA ASN A 463 -6.45 22.98 16.38
C ASN A 463 -5.44 22.47 15.35
N GLY A 464 -4.83 21.30 15.59
CA GLY A 464 -3.90 20.68 14.65
C GLY A 464 -4.53 20.39 13.28
N ALA A 465 -5.71 19.79 13.25
CA ALA A 465 -6.44 19.48 12.02
C ALA A 465 -6.79 20.73 11.21
N SER A 466 -7.21 21.81 11.88
CA SER A 466 -7.50 23.10 11.23
C SER A 466 -6.25 23.76 10.67
N ASN A 467 -5.13 23.69 11.38
CA ASN A 467 -3.85 24.21 10.90
C ASN A 467 -3.27 23.39 9.74
N ILE A 468 -3.47 22.06 9.69
CA ILE A 468 -3.14 21.22 8.53
C ILE A 468 -3.91 21.69 7.29
N LEU A 469 -5.19 22.01 7.46
CA LEU A 469 -6.05 22.52 6.40
C LEU A 469 -5.53 23.89 5.90
N ARG A 470 -5.25 24.86 6.82
CA ARG A 470 -4.66 26.17 6.47
C ARG A 470 -3.30 26.06 5.79
N LYS A 471 -2.48 25.11 6.20
CA LYS A 471 -1.13 24.93 5.63
C LYS A 471 -1.16 24.48 4.17
N GLU A 472 -2.23 23.82 3.74
CA GLU A 472 -2.46 23.45 2.34
C GLU A 472 -3.18 24.56 1.57
N TYR A 473 -4.25 25.10 2.16
CA TYR A 473 -5.08 26.13 1.55
C TYR A 473 -5.08 27.37 2.47
N LEU A 474 -4.22 28.35 2.18
CA LEU A 474 -4.00 29.52 3.04
C LEU A 474 -5.29 30.31 3.32
N HIS A 475 -6.17 30.41 2.32
CA HIS A 475 -7.42 31.16 2.38
C HIS A 475 -8.63 30.32 2.82
N ALA A 476 -8.40 29.09 3.30
CA ALA A 476 -9.48 28.16 3.63
C ALA A 476 -10.48 28.68 4.69
N PHE A 477 -10.08 29.60 5.54
CA PHE A 477 -10.93 30.16 6.61
C PHE A 477 -11.32 31.63 6.39
N ASP A 478 -10.98 32.26 5.27
CA ASP A 478 -11.24 33.69 5.02
C ASP A 478 -12.75 34.00 5.02
N ASN A 479 -13.57 33.06 4.58
CA ASN A 479 -15.02 33.17 4.56
C ASN A 479 -15.70 32.73 5.87
N VAL A 480 -14.93 32.30 6.89
CA VAL A 480 -15.47 31.84 8.17
C VAL A 480 -15.59 33.01 9.13
N LYS A 481 -16.82 33.48 9.33
CA LYS A 481 -17.12 34.64 10.20
C LYS A 481 -16.96 34.33 11.68
N ASP A 482 -17.22 33.09 12.10
CA ASP A 482 -17.17 32.66 13.50
C ASP A 482 -16.54 31.29 13.65
N PHE A 483 -15.55 31.19 14.53
CA PHE A 483 -14.84 29.95 14.84
C PHE A 483 -15.47 29.17 16.02
N ALA A 484 -16.57 29.65 16.62
CA ALA A 484 -17.20 29.03 17.80
C ALA A 484 -17.47 27.52 17.58
N TYR A 485 -17.88 27.12 16.40
CA TYR A 485 -18.14 25.71 16.08
C TYR A 485 -16.91 24.81 16.25
N LEU A 486 -15.67 25.34 16.20
CA LEU A 486 -14.43 24.58 16.36
C LEU A 486 -14.03 24.36 17.81
N TYR A 487 -14.45 25.22 18.73
CA TYR A 487 -14.04 25.14 20.14
C TYR A 487 -15.18 24.86 21.13
N GLU A 488 -16.42 25.22 20.85
CA GLU A 488 -17.53 25.00 21.79
C GLU A 488 -17.85 23.51 21.95
N THR A 489 -17.86 22.75 20.87
CA THR A 489 -18.24 21.32 20.89
C THR A 489 -17.39 20.48 19.98
N THR A 490 -16.79 19.42 20.53
CA THR A 490 -16.09 18.38 19.75
C THR A 490 -16.83 17.05 19.90
N LEU A 491 -17.32 16.49 18.79
CA LEU A 491 -17.95 15.17 18.82
C LEU A 491 -16.89 14.07 18.98
N VAL A 492 -17.24 13.04 19.73
CA VAL A 492 -16.37 11.90 19.98
C VAL A 492 -16.91 10.66 19.29
N VAL A 493 -16.15 10.16 18.30
CA VAL A 493 -16.46 8.96 17.54
C VAL A 493 -15.68 7.78 18.11
N GLY A 494 -16.35 6.87 18.77
CA GLY A 494 -15.74 5.66 19.34
C GLY A 494 -15.77 4.47 18.37
N TYR A 495 -15.10 3.37 18.74
CA TYR A 495 -15.08 2.14 17.94
C TYR A 495 -16.48 1.57 17.68
N LYS A 496 -17.42 1.74 18.61
CA LYS A 496 -18.83 1.30 18.44
C LYS A 496 -19.54 2.09 17.35
N ASP A 497 -19.31 3.40 17.27
CA ASP A 497 -19.92 4.26 16.26
C ASP A 497 -19.42 3.89 14.87
N LEU A 498 -18.11 3.65 14.72
CA LEU A 498 -17.50 3.15 13.50
C LEU A 498 -18.07 1.78 13.10
N TYR A 499 -18.30 0.89 14.07
CA TYR A 499 -18.86 -0.43 13.83
C TYR A 499 -20.33 -0.36 13.38
N ASN A 500 -21.12 0.48 14.04
CA ASN A 500 -22.56 0.65 13.73
C ASN A 500 -22.74 1.27 12.34
N ASN A 501 -21.94 2.27 12.02
CA ASN A 501 -21.92 2.85 10.67
C ASN A 501 -21.54 1.81 9.61
N ALA A 502 -20.49 1.03 9.84
CA ALA A 502 -20.10 -0.05 8.94
C ALA A 502 -21.20 -1.11 8.76
N LYS A 503 -21.99 -1.38 9.78
CA LYS A 503 -23.08 -2.35 9.72
C LYS A 503 -24.29 -1.84 8.93
N ALA A 504 -24.63 -0.57 9.05
CA ALA A 504 -25.63 0.07 8.19
C ALA A 504 -25.23 0.06 6.70
N MET A 505 -23.98 -0.26 6.41
CA MET A 505 -23.40 -0.38 5.08
C MET A 505 -23.38 -1.81 4.52
N ASP A 506 -23.72 -2.85 5.29
CA ASP A 506 -23.78 -4.25 4.81
C ASP A 506 -24.90 -4.50 3.78
N GLU A 507 -25.79 -3.51 3.57
CA GLU A 507 -26.82 -3.49 2.51
C GLU A 507 -26.26 -3.02 1.14
N ARG A 508 -24.94 -2.91 1.01
CA ARG A 508 -24.28 -2.40 -0.20
C ARG A 508 -24.27 -3.39 -1.37
N PRO A 509 -24.39 -2.87 -2.60
CA PRO A 509 -24.30 -3.67 -3.83
C PRO A 509 -22.91 -4.28 -4.08
N ASP A 510 -21.85 -3.81 -3.41
CA ASP A 510 -20.46 -4.17 -3.72
C ASP A 510 -19.91 -5.44 -3.04
N GLY A 511 -20.75 -6.19 -2.33
CA GLY A 511 -20.46 -7.54 -1.82
C GLY A 511 -19.36 -7.64 -0.76
N TYR A 512 -18.89 -6.53 -0.19
CA TYR A 512 -17.85 -6.53 0.84
C TYR A 512 -18.41 -6.96 2.20
N ARG A 513 -18.30 -8.25 2.54
CA ARG A 513 -18.65 -8.77 3.87
C ARG A 513 -17.49 -8.54 4.84
N TYR A 514 -17.75 -7.79 5.91
CA TYR A 514 -16.85 -7.75 7.05
C TYR A 514 -16.83 -9.12 7.75
N HIS A 515 -15.71 -9.82 7.67
CA HIS A 515 -15.52 -11.00 8.52
C HIS A 515 -15.58 -10.56 9.99
N LYS A 516 -16.53 -11.14 10.73
CA LYS A 516 -16.65 -10.96 12.18
C LYS A 516 -15.31 -11.29 12.85
N ALA A 517 -14.58 -10.27 13.29
CA ALA A 517 -13.46 -10.49 14.19
C ALA A 517 -14.03 -11.11 15.48
N GLY A 518 -13.62 -12.34 15.78
CA GLY A 518 -14.15 -13.10 16.89
C GLY A 518 -13.81 -12.52 18.25
N PHE A 519 -14.68 -11.66 18.78
CA PHE A 519 -14.81 -11.41 20.21
C PHE A 519 -15.95 -12.28 20.75
N GLY A 520 -15.69 -13.00 21.85
CA GLY A 520 -16.53 -14.05 22.39
C GLY A 520 -18.03 -13.73 22.49
N SER A 521 -18.84 -14.71 22.14
CA SER A 521 -20.29 -14.63 21.93
C SER A 521 -21.13 -14.19 23.14
N LYS A 522 -20.63 -14.32 24.36
CA LYS A 522 -21.38 -14.00 25.60
C LYS A 522 -21.48 -12.51 25.93
N VAL A 523 -20.49 -11.70 25.59
CA VAL A 523 -20.52 -10.22 25.80
C VAL A 523 -21.41 -9.53 24.74
N ARG A 524 -21.60 -10.14 23.57
CA ARG A 524 -22.40 -9.60 22.47
C ARG A 524 -23.90 -9.43 22.78
N ARG A 525 -24.53 -10.36 23.53
CA ARG A 525 -25.99 -10.32 23.78
C ARG A 525 -26.43 -9.20 24.71
N LYS A 526 -25.63 -8.88 25.73
CA LYS A 526 -25.98 -7.86 26.76
C LYS A 526 -25.83 -6.42 26.22
N TYR A 527 -24.79 -6.13 25.43
CA TYR A 527 -24.56 -4.82 24.83
C TYR A 527 -25.43 -4.51 23.61
N ARG A 528 -25.85 -5.55 22.85
CA ARG A 528 -26.68 -5.40 21.66
C ARG A 528 -28.11 -4.92 21.94
N LYS A 529 -28.70 -5.30 23.09
CA LYS A 529 -30.04 -4.84 23.52
C LYS A 529 -30.02 -3.41 24.03
N ARG A 530 -29.02 -3.01 24.82
CA ARG A 530 -28.95 -1.71 25.45
C ARG A 530 -28.62 -0.59 24.45
N SER A 531 -27.62 -0.74 23.61
CA SER A 531 -27.20 0.28 22.64
C SER A 531 -28.24 0.54 21.53
N ARG A 532 -29.02 -0.48 21.12
CA ARG A 532 -30.05 -0.33 20.10
C ARG A 532 -31.27 0.43 20.61
N MET A 533 -31.59 0.30 21.89
CA MET A 533 -32.70 1.01 22.55
C MET A 533 -32.33 2.45 22.92
N GLU A 534 -31.12 2.68 23.43
CA GLU A 534 -30.62 4.02 23.77
C GLU A 534 -30.40 4.89 22.52
N TYR A 535 -29.87 4.30 21.44
CA TYR A 535 -29.66 5.02 20.20
C TYR A 535 -30.97 5.37 19.48
N ARG A 536 -31.97 4.48 19.47
CA ARG A 536 -33.31 4.78 18.95
C ARG A 536 -34.08 5.80 19.79
N LYS A 537 -33.90 5.80 21.11
CA LYS A 537 -34.51 6.79 22.00
C LYS A 537 -33.91 8.19 21.85
N LEU A 538 -32.59 8.27 21.59
CA LEU A 538 -31.89 9.56 21.51
C LEU A 538 -31.91 10.20 20.12
N PHE A 539 -31.95 9.41 19.04
CA PHE A 539 -31.66 9.94 17.70
C PHE A 539 -32.59 9.45 16.57
N GLY A 540 -33.58 8.58 16.79
CA GLY A 540 -34.58 8.11 15.82
C GLY A 540 -34.07 7.66 14.44
N LYS A 541 -33.02 8.28 13.93
CA LYS A 541 -32.34 8.07 12.64
C LYS A 541 -30.80 7.93 12.83
N SER A 542 -30.07 7.64 11.79
CA SER A 542 -28.60 7.55 11.86
C SER A 542 -27.97 8.91 12.23
N LYS A 543 -26.83 8.89 12.90
CA LYS A 543 -26.09 10.10 13.33
C LYS A 543 -25.80 11.09 12.18
N PHE A 544 -25.67 10.60 10.95
CA PHE A 544 -25.49 11.41 9.75
C PHE A 544 -26.77 12.11 9.28
N VAL A 545 -27.90 11.43 9.35
CA VAL A 545 -29.20 12.01 9.01
C VAL A 545 -29.54 13.15 10.00
N TRP A 546 -29.18 12.97 11.27
CA TRP A 546 -29.37 14.03 12.29
C TRP A 546 -28.46 15.26 12.03
N MET A 547 -27.22 15.09 11.57
CA MET A 547 -26.36 16.22 11.21
C MET A 547 -26.86 16.97 9.96
N ALA A 548 -27.42 16.25 8.99
CA ALA A 548 -28.06 16.86 7.80
C ALA A 548 -29.34 17.62 8.21
N ASP A 549 -30.22 16.98 9.02
CA ASP A 549 -31.47 17.57 9.50
C ASP A 549 -31.24 18.85 10.35
N LYS A 550 -30.12 18.93 11.11
CA LYS A 550 -29.75 20.14 11.87
C LYS A 550 -29.31 21.28 10.96
N ARG A 551 -28.58 20.97 9.91
CA ARG A 551 -28.12 21.97 8.92
C ARG A 551 -29.29 22.59 8.16
N ASP A 552 -30.25 21.77 7.74
CA ASP A 552 -31.45 22.23 7.05
C ASP A 552 -32.32 23.13 7.93
N LYS A 553 -32.40 22.83 9.24
CA LYS A 553 -33.10 23.70 10.20
C LYS A 553 -32.37 25.02 10.45
N THR A 554 -31.03 24.99 10.59
CA THR A 554 -30.24 26.22 10.79
C THR A 554 -30.24 27.12 9.56
N GLN A 555 -30.27 26.55 8.35
CA GLN A 555 -30.43 27.31 7.11
C GLN A 555 -31.85 27.87 6.93
N ALA A 556 -32.87 27.16 7.40
CA ALA A 556 -34.26 27.66 7.37
C ALA A 556 -34.50 28.75 8.42
N GLU A 557 -33.82 28.71 9.58
CA GLU A 557 -33.87 29.75 10.64
C GLU A 557 -33.07 31.00 10.25
N HIS A 558 -32.10 30.93 9.36
CA HIS A 558 -31.38 32.10 8.80
C HIS A 558 -32.00 32.65 7.51
N ALA A 559 -32.97 31.93 6.89
CA ALA A 559 -33.69 32.38 5.72
C ALA A 559 -35.10 32.92 6.03
N ALA A 560 -35.56 32.87 7.28
CA ALA A 560 -36.74 33.51 7.82
C ALA A 560 -36.31 34.71 8.71
#